data_ee498a1b6096c8a7f8f0b38f79e9a238
#
_entry.id   ee498a1b6096c8a7f8f0b38f79e9a238
#
_cell.length_a   1.000
_cell.length_b   1.000
_cell.length_c   1.000
_cell.angle_alpha   90.00
_cell.angle_beta   90.00
_cell.angle_gamma   90.00
#
_symmetry.space_group_name_H-M   'P 1'
#
loop_
_entity.id
_entity.type
_entity.pdbx_description
1 polymer ?
#
loop_
_entity_poly.entity_id
_entity_poly.type
_entity_poly.pdbx_seq_one_letter_code
_entity_poly.pdbx_strand_id
1 'polypeptide(L)'
;MRLSSDDTQSTVADVNVCSAARCIPLLIQQNVDGSDFFNRSWAEFKVGFSDTRGNYWLGNDLLSQLTLNGRYKLRFDLQTTDGTWYYAEYSTFTVENETYNYQLQVSGFSGNVVHDALVYHDGMMFTTYDRDNDPWTNRTYNNNCAVWKGGGFWYKDCALCDVNTLRGTERNGFRWYKPRPWYQLQTSRMWLTCQ
;
A
#
# COMPACT_ATOMS: atom_id res chain seq x y z
N MET A 1 -16.10 -7.32 -51.18
CA MET A 1 -16.59 -7.58 -49.83
C MET A 1 -15.45 -7.22 -48.85
N ARG A 2 -15.52 -6.07 -48.21
CA ARG A 2 -14.52 -5.63 -47.23
C ARG A 2 -15.05 -6.01 -45.86
N LEU A 3 -14.27 -6.80 -45.11
CA LEU A 3 -14.51 -7.05 -43.70
C LEU A 3 -13.79 -5.95 -42.91
N SER A 4 -14.53 -5.16 -42.20
CA SER A 4 -14.02 -4.17 -41.22
C SER A 4 -13.54 -4.90 -39.97
N SER A 5 -12.32 -4.65 -39.59
CA SER A 5 -11.77 -4.99 -38.27
C SER A 5 -12.39 -4.05 -37.25
N ASP A 6 -13.30 -4.53 -36.41
CA ASP A 6 -13.74 -3.83 -35.21
C ASP A 6 -12.64 -3.94 -34.12
N ASP A 7 -12.01 -2.81 -33.88
CA ASP A 7 -11.17 -2.57 -32.70
C ASP A 7 -12.04 -2.63 -31.43
N THR A 8 -12.02 -3.74 -30.75
CA THR A 8 -12.50 -3.81 -29.37
C THR A 8 -11.48 -3.15 -28.44
N GLN A 9 -11.49 -1.83 -28.42
CA GLN A 9 -10.93 -1.05 -27.32
C GLN A 9 -11.78 -1.34 -26.09
N SER A 10 -11.28 -2.21 -25.22
CA SER A 10 -11.82 -2.40 -23.88
C SER A 10 -11.65 -1.09 -23.11
N THR A 11 -12.67 -0.26 -23.11
CA THR A 11 -12.77 0.88 -22.22
C THR A 11 -12.81 0.35 -20.80
N VAL A 12 -11.78 0.68 -20.03
CA VAL A 12 -11.82 0.54 -18.56
C VAL A 12 -13.05 1.32 -18.11
N ALA A 13 -14.09 0.59 -17.73
CA ALA A 13 -15.31 1.20 -17.23
C ALA A 13 -14.92 2.11 -16.06
N ASP A 14 -15.41 3.34 -16.05
CA ASP A 14 -15.24 4.29 -14.95
C ASP A 14 -15.63 3.61 -13.63
N VAL A 15 -14.63 3.14 -12.89
CA VAL A 15 -14.83 2.59 -11.55
C VAL A 15 -15.05 3.79 -10.62
N ASN A 16 -16.22 4.38 -10.72
CA ASN A 16 -16.65 5.44 -9.81
C ASN A 16 -17.03 4.78 -8.48
N VAL A 17 -16.04 4.53 -7.63
CA VAL A 17 -16.20 3.94 -6.27
C VAL A 17 -17.06 4.86 -5.40
N CYS A 18 -17.15 6.15 -5.72
CA CYS A 18 -17.95 7.14 -5.01
C CYS A 18 -19.00 7.76 -5.95
N SER A 19 -20.22 7.21 -5.98
CA SER A 19 -21.38 7.89 -6.53
C SER A 19 -22.20 8.51 -5.40
N ALA A 20 -23.00 9.54 -5.69
CA ALA A 20 -23.83 10.24 -4.69
C ALA A 20 -24.84 9.34 -3.95
N ALA A 21 -24.99 8.07 -4.35
CA ALA A 21 -25.98 7.14 -3.80
C ALA A 21 -25.37 5.96 -3.01
N ARG A 22 -24.07 5.60 -3.21
CA ARG A 22 -23.42 4.51 -2.50
C ARG A 22 -21.89 4.69 -2.47
N CYS A 23 -21.32 4.66 -1.28
CA CYS A 23 -19.88 4.48 -1.09
C CYS A 23 -19.61 3.01 -0.77
N ILE A 24 -19.01 2.30 -1.72
CA ILE A 24 -18.54 0.92 -1.49
C ILE A 24 -17.03 1.01 -1.23
N PRO A 25 -16.53 0.60 -0.05
CA PRO A 25 -15.09 0.56 0.19
C PRO A 25 -14.38 -0.32 -0.85
N LEU A 26 -13.30 0.19 -1.43
CA LEU A 26 -12.46 -0.54 -2.36
C LEU A 26 -11.24 -1.09 -1.64
N LEU A 27 -11.06 -2.41 -1.64
CA LEU A 27 -9.85 -3.05 -1.14
C LEU A 27 -8.69 -2.74 -2.09
N ILE A 28 -7.59 -2.19 -1.56
CA ILE A 28 -6.39 -1.84 -2.35
C ILE A 28 -5.17 -2.67 -1.95
N GLN A 29 -5.14 -3.20 -0.73
CA GLN A 29 -4.10 -4.09 -0.24
C GLN A 29 -4.69 -5.09 0.75
N GLN A 30 -4.22 -6.33 0.70
CA GLN A 30 -4.46 -7.31 1.75
C GLN A 30 -3.25 -8.22 1.92
N ASN A 31 -2.76 -8.33 3.17
CA ASN A 31 -1.77 -9.31 3.58
C ASN A 31 -2.40 -10.19 4.66
N VAL A 32 -2.60 -11.50 4.36
CA VAL A 32 -3.32 -12.42 5.25
C VAL A 32 -2.42 -13.29 6.09
N ASP A 33 -1.13 -13.44 5.71
CA ASP A 33 -0.27 -14.45 6.32
C ASP A 33 1.16 -13.97 6.64
N GLY A 34 1.52 -12.73 6.22
CA GLY A 34 2.85 -12.21 6.39
C GLY A 34 3.93 -13.07 5.70
N SER A 35 3.60 -13.67 4.56
CA SER A 35 4.56 -14.39 3.70
C SER A 35 5.40 -13.43 2.86
N ASP A 36 6.33 -13.99 2.07
CA ASP A 36 7.18 -13.25 1.12
C ASP A 36 6.46 -12.82 -0.16
N PHE A 37 5.13 -12.91 -0.18
CA PHE A 37 4.29 -12.62 -1.34
C PHE A 37 4.49 -11.20 -1.91
N PHE A 38 4.82 -10.23 -1.07
CA PHE A 38 5.05 -8.83 -1.45
C PHE A 38 6.50 -8.50 -1.85
N ASN A 39 7.38 -9.51 -1.94
CA ASN A 39 8.72 -9.31 -2.49
C ASN A 39 8.68 -9.33 -4.02
N ARG A 40 8.16 -8.26 -4.61
CA ARG A 40 7.84 -8.09 -6.03
C ARG A 40 8.60 -6.94 -6.64
N SER A 41 8.76 -7.02 -7.97
CA SER A 41 9.40 -5.98 -8.79
C SER A 41 8.52 -4.73 -8.92
N TRP A 42 9.14 -3.63 -9.35
CA TRP A 42 8.45 -2.40 -9.71
C TRP A 42 7.32 -2.64 -10.73
N ALA A 43 7.61 -3.41 -11.77
CA ALA A 43 6.62 -3.72 -12.81
C ALA A 43 5.41 -4.49 -12.26
N GLU A 44 5.61 -5.40 -11.31
CA GLU A 44 4.51 -6.12 -10.67
C GLU A 44 3.71 -5.18 -9.75
N PHE A 45 4.36 -4.36 -8.90
CA PHE A 45 3.66 -3.38 -8.08
C PHE A 45 2.91 -2.34 -8.91
N LYS A 46 3.42 -1.99 -10.09
CA LYS A 46 2.76 -1.08 -11.02
C LYS A 46 1.39 -1.59 -11.46
N VAL A 47 1.31 -2.86 -11.88
CA VAL A 47 0.07 -3.44 -12.47
C VAL A 47 -0.84 -4.12 -11.45
N GLY A 48 -0.30 -4.48 -10.27
CA GLY A 48 -1.03 -5.21 -9.24
C GLY A 48 -0.88 -6.73 -9.34
N PHE A 49 -1.15 -7.42 -8.23
CA PHE A 49 -1.00 -8.87 -8.11
C PHE A 49 -1.86 -9.45 -7.00
N SER A 50 -2.18 -10.75 -7.10
CA SER A 50 -2.95 -11.50 -6.11
C SER A 50 -2.53 -12.97 -6.08
N ASP A 51 -2.88 -13.67 -5.00
CA ASP A 51 -2.76 -15.13 -4.89
C ASP A 51 -4.05 -15.79 -4.42
N THR A 52 -4.07 -17.12 -4.43
CA THR A 52 -5.24 -17.92 -4.01
C THR A 52 -5.48 -17.90 -2.50
N ARG A 53 -4.53 -17.41 -1.70
CA ARG A 53 -4.66 -17.24 -0.24
C ARG A 53 -5.36 -15.94 0.15
N GLY A 54 -5.49 -15.01 -0.81
CA GLY A 54 -6.11 -13.72 -0.61
C GLY A 54 -5.12 -12.58 -0.36
N ASN A 55 -3.82 -12.79 -0.54
CA ASN A 55 -2.88 -11.69 -0.60
C ASN A 55 -3.13 -10.87 -1.87
N TYR A 56 -3.09 -9.53 -1.76
CA TYR A 56 -3.54 -8.65 -2.83
C TYR A 56 -2.85 -7.29 -2.79
N TRP A 57 -2.52 -6.77 -3.98
CA TRP A 57 -2.14 -5.40 -4.26
C TRP A 57 -2.87 -4.92 -5.52
N LEU A 58 -3.55 -3.77 -5.43
CA LEU A 58 -4.38 -3.21 -6.52
C LEU A 58 -3.57 -2.82 -7.76
N GLY A 59 -2.33 -2.38 -7.56
CA GLY A 59 -1.48 -1.78 -8.57
C GLY A 59 -1.34 -0.27 -8.41
N ASN A 60 -0.09 0.21 -8.50
CA ASN A 60 0.23 1.62 -8.28
C ASN A 60 -0.38 2.53 -9.35
N ASP A 61 -0.48 2.07 -10.62
CA ASP A 61 -1.09 2.85 -11.68
C ASP A 61 -2.57 3.13 -11.40
N LEU A 62 -3.32 2.09 -11.05
CA LEU A 62 -4.75 2.25 -10.75
C LEU A 62 -4.96 3.04 -9.45
N LEU A 63 -4.13 2.79 -8.44
CA LEU A 63 -4.17 3.52 -7.18
C LEU A 63 -3.94 5.03 -7.40
N SER A 64 -2.93 5.38 -8.21
CA SER A 64 -2.65 6.76 -8.62
C SER A 64 -3.83 7.38 -9.37
N GLN A 65 -4.35 6.70 -10.39
CA GLN A 65 -5.49 7.20 -11.17
C GLN A 65 -6.71 7.49 -10.30
N LEU A 66 -7.03 6.60 -9.37
CA LEU A 66 -8.17 6.77 -8.47
C LEU A 66 -7.96 7.96 -7.53
N THR A 67 -6.80 8.03 -6.89
CA THR A 67 -6.57 9.01 -5.82
C THR A 67 -6.27 10.42 -6.34
N LEU A 68 -5.74 10.57 -7.56
CA LEU A 68 -5.57 11.88 -8.21
C LEU A 68 -6.90 12.45 -8.73
N ASN A 69 -7.84 11.60 -9.14
CA ASN A 69 -9.11 12.03 -9.74
C ASN A 69 -10.30 12.02 -8.77
N GLY A 70 -10.12 11.48 -7.56
CA GLY A 70 -11.17 11.35 -6.57
C GLY A 70 -10.75 11.82 -5.19
N ARG A 71 -11.74 12.04 -4.30
CA ARG A 71 -11.51 12.33 -2.90
C ARG A 71 -11.76 11.07 -2.09
N TYR A 72 -10.68 10.47 -1.62
CA TYR A 72 -10.74 9.24 -0.84
C TYR A 72 -10.10 9.42 0.53
N LYS A 73 -10.65 8.71 1.50
CA LYS A 73 -9.98 8.39 2.76
C LYS A 73 -9.27 7.06 2.59
N LEU A 74 -8.11 6.95 3.21
CA LEU A 74 -7.45 5.66 3.39
C LEU A 74 -7.85 5.09 4.75
N ARG A 75 -8.18 3.80 4.80
CA ARG A 75 -8.37 3.06 6.05
C ARG A 75 -7.49 1.82 6.07
N PHE A 76 -6.76 1.64 7.15
CA PHE A 76 -6.12 0.39 7.52
C PHE A 76 -6.98 -0.37 8.53
N ASP A 77 -7.21 -1.65 8.30
CA ASP A 77 -7.63 -2.62 9.30
C ASP A 77 -6.45 -3.55 9.59
N LEU A 78 -6.05 -3.62 10.86
CA LEU A 78 -4.84 -4.27 11.34
C LEU A 78 -5.21 -5.30 12.40
N GLN A 79 -4.94 -6.58 12.16
CA GLN A 79 -5.07 -7.60 13.18
C GLN A 79 -3.71 -7.98 13.73
N THR A 80 -3.56 -7.91 15.04
CA THR A 80 -2.36 -8.33 15.76
C THR A 80 -2.36 -9.84 15.97
N THR A 81 -1.19 -10.39 16.29
CA THR A 81 -0.99 -11.83 16.48
C THR A 81 -1.77 -12.41 17.68
N ASP A 82 -2.25 -11.56 18.59
CA ASP A 82 -3.17 -11.94 19.68
C ASP A 82 -4.65 -11.90 19.27
N GLY A 83 -4.94 -11.59 17.99
CA GLY A 83 -6.29 -11.54 17.43
C GLY A 83 -7.00 -10.19 17.58
N THR A 84 -6.40 -9.21 18.24
CA THR A 84 -7.01 -7.88 18.45
C THR A 84 -7.03 -7.08 17.15
N TRP A 85 -8.14 -6.40 16.86
CA TRP A 85 -8.27 -5.52 15.71
C TRP A 85 -8.07 -4.06 16.07
N TYR A 86 -7.26 -3.39 15.23
CA TYR A 86 -7.00 -1.96 15.25
C TYR A 86 -7.32 -1.36 13.90
N TYR A 87 -7.50 -0.03 13.86
CA TYR A 87 -7.63 0.71 12.61
C TYR A 87 -6.91 2.06 12.67
N ALA A 88 -6.49 2.51 11.49
CA ALA A 88 -5.98 3.85 11.25
C ALA A 88 -6.66 4.40 10.00
N GLU A 89 -7.16 5.62 10.06
CA GLU A 89 -7.80 6.32 8.95
C GLU A 89 -7.08 7.64 8.66
N TYR A 90 -7.07 8.01 7.38
CA TYR A 90 -6.48 9.24 6.88
C TYR A 90 -7.49 9.94 5.98
N SER A 91 -7.85 11.20 6.32
CA SER A 91 -8.83 11.97 5.55
C SER A 91 -8.28 12.43 4.20
N THR A 92 -6.96 12.51 4.04
CA THR A 92 -6.30 12.78 2.76
C THR A 92 -5.38 11.61 2.44
N PHE A 93 -5.52 11.08 1.24
CA PHE A 93 -4.63 10.05 0.70
C PHE A 93 -4.54 10.21 -0.80
N THR A 94 -3.34 10.47 -1.30
CA THR A 94 -3.04 10.60 -2.72
C THR A 94 -1.73 9.89 -3.03
N VAL A 95 -1.70 9.23 -4.16
CA VAL A 95 -0.51 8.61 -4.74
C VAL A 95 -0.26 9.25 -6.09
N GLU A 96 0.89 9.91 -6.24
CA GLU A 96 1.31 10.53 -7.50
C GLU A 96 1.52 9.47 -8.60
N ASN A 97 1.62 9.89 -9.86
CA ASN A 97 1.85 8.96 -10.97
C ASN A 97 3.31 8.48 -11.03
N GLU A 98 3.60 7.54 -11.96
CA GLU A 98 4.92 6.92 -12.10
C GLU A 98 6.05 7.93 -12.35
N THR A 99 5.77 9.06 -13.01
CA THR A 99 6.76 10.12 -13.24
C THR A 99 7.31 10.69 -11.93
N TYR A 100 6.50 10.69 -10.88
CA TYR A 100 6.86 11.07 -9.52
C TYR A 100 7.14 9.86 -8.61
N ASN A 101 7.45 8.70 -9.19
CA ASN A 101 7.72 7.45 -8.46
C ASN A 101 6.60 7.08 -7.46
N TYR A 102 5.34 7.32 -7.83
CA TYR A 102 4.17 7.05 -6.99
C TYR A 102 4.29 7.65 -5.58
N GLN A 103 4.75 8.90 -5.48
CA GLN A 103 4.95 9.59 -4.21
C GLN A 103 3.65 9.63 -3.38
N LEU A 104 3.76 9.32 -2.09
CA LEU A 104 2.67 9.32 -1.13
C LEU A 104 2.41 10.73 -0.60
N GLN A 105 1.13 11.10 -0.50
CA GLN A 105 0.66 12.25 0.28
C GLN A 105 -0.44 11.77 1.22
N VAL A 106 -0.26 11.96 2.52
CA VAL A 106 -1.19 11.48 3.54
C VAL A 106 -1.30 12.46 4.70
N SER A 107 -2.55 12.69 5.18
CA SER A 107 -2.79 13.53 6.35
C SER A 107 -4.17 13.27 6.98
N GLY A 108 -4.43 13.91 8.12
CA GLY A 108 -5.73 13.84 8.79
C GLY A 108 -5.99 12.50 9.46
N PHE A 109 -5.00 12.03 10.23
CA PHE A 109 -5.06 10.77 10.99
C PHE A 109 -6.19 10.74 12.01
N SER A 110 -6.87 9.59 12.10
CA SER A 110 -7.76 9.17 13.18
C SER A 110 -7.70 7.65 13.33
N GLY A 111 -8.04 7.11 14.49
CA GLY A 111 -8.02 5.67 14.69
C GLY A 111 -7.90 5.24 16.15
N ASN A 112 -7.84 3.93 16.38
CA ASN A 112 -7.59 3.35 17.70
C ASN A 112 -6.17 2.80 17.88
N VAL A 113 -5.30 2.87 16.85
CA VAL A 113 -3.86 2.66 17.03
C VAL A 113 -3.26 3.80 17.85
N VAL A 114 -2.25 3.51 18.66
CA VAL A 114 -1.67 4.51 19.59
C VAL A 114 -0.89 5.60 18.86
N HIS A 115 -0.33 5.32 17.70
CA HIS A 115 0.49 6.24 16.92
C HIS A 115 0.13 6.27 15.45
N ASP A 116 0.17 7.46 14.88
CA ASP A 116 0.21 7.69 13.44
C ASP A 116 1.56 7.25 12.89
N ALA A 117 1.64 5.99 12.44
CA ALA A 117 2.88 5.47 11.88
C ALA A 117 3.04 5.82 10.39
N LEU A 118 1.93 6.05 9.66
CA LEU A 118 2.01 6.32 8.23
C LEU A 118 2.48 7.74 7.92
N VAL A 119 2.27 8.72 8.80
CA VAL A 119 2.76 10.09 8.59
C VAL A 119 4.28 10.16 8.44
N TYR A 120 5.00 9.18 9.01
CA TYR A 120 6.45 9.05 8.81
C TYR A 120 6.83 8.84 7.34
N HIS A 121 5.93 8.26 6.57
CA HIS A 121 6.09 7.92 5.15
C HIS A 121 5.51 8.98 4.21
N ASP A 122 4.92 10.05 4.74
CA ASP A 122 4.40 11.16 3.93
C ASP A 122 5.51 11.81 3.09
N GLY A 123 5.20 12.08 1.82
CA GLY A 123 6.15 12.61 0.86
C GLY A 123 7.18 11.61 0.31
N MET A 124 7.16 10.34 0.76
CA MET A 124 8.13 9.33 0.26
C MET A 124 7.69 8.75 -1.06
N MET A 125 8.67 8.43 -1.90
CA MET A 125 8.48 7.71 -3.16
C MET A 125 8.33 6.22 -2.89
N PHE A 126 7.62 5.50 -3.78
CA PHE A 126 7.51 4.06 -3.70
C PHE A 126 8.86 3.41 -4.06
N THR A 127 9.28 2.41 -3.28
CA THR A 127 10.55 1.68 -3.47
C THR A 127 10.28 0.18 -3.55
N THR A 128 10.95 -0.48 -4.47
CA THR A 128 10.99 -1.94 -4.63
C THR A 128 12.43 -2.44 -4.62
N TYR A 129 12.66 -3.75 -4.53
CA TYR A 129 14.02 -4.30 -4.51
C TYR A 129 14.83 -3.97 -5.78
N ASP A 130 14.16 -3.80 -6.93
CA ASP A 130 14.75 -3.49 -8.24
C ASP A 130 14.70 -2.01 -8.62
N ARG A 131 14.04 -1.15 -7.81
CA ARG A 131 13.99 0.30 -7.99
C ARG A 131 14.02 1.02 -6.65
N ASP A 132 15.18 1.55 -6.34
CA ASP A 132 15.46 2.27 -5.10
C ASP A 132 15.14 3.75 -5.25
N ASN A 133 14.17 4.23 -4.46
CA ASN A 133 13.77 5.63 -4.41
C ASN A 133 13.75 6.16 -2.96
N ASP A 134 14.18 5.35 -1.97
CA ASP A 134 14.22 5.77 -0.58
C ASP A 134 15.54 6.46 -0.21
N PRO A 135 15.56 7.31 0.82
CA PRO A 135 16.77 8.04 1.22
C PRO A 135 17.69 7.24 2.15
N TRP A 136 17.37 5.98 2.46
CA TRP A 136 18.16 5.19 3.40
C TRP A 136 19.51 4.77 2.83
N THR A 137 20.56 4.80 3.70
CA THR A 137 21.91 4.44 3.31
C THR A 137 22.45 3.33 4.21
N ASN A 138 22.43 2.09 3.73
CA ASN A 138 23.03 0.96 4.41
C ASN A 138 23.59 -0.03 3.38
N ARG A 139 24.93 -0.09 3.29
CA ARG A 139 25.63 -0.89 2.28
C ARG A 139 25.36 -2.40 2.36
N THR A 140 24.99 -2.93 3.54
CA THR A 140 24.67 -4.34 3.71
C THR A 140 23.43 -4.75 2.91
N TYR A 141 22.52 -3.82 2.68
CA TYR A 141 21.27 -4.04 1.96
C TYR A 141 21.19 -3.18 0.69
N ASN A 142 22.34 -2.92 0.05
CA ASN A 142 22.44 -2.10 -1.17
C ASN A 142 21.80 -0.69 -1.02
N ASN A 143 21.77 -0.14 0.19
CA ASN A 143 21.09 1.12 0.54
C ASN A 143 19.57 1.13 0.25
N ASN A 144 18.92 -0.01 0.12
CA ASN A 144 17.54 -0.15 -0.31
C ASN A 144 16.71 -0.82 0.79
N CYS A 145 15.71 -0.10 1.30
CA CYS A 145 14.81 -0.58 2.33
C CYS A 145 13.97 -1.77 1.86
N ALA A 146 13.55 -1.81 0.59
CA ALA A 146 12.75 -2.92 0.07
C ALA A 146 13.56 -4.23 0.01
N VAL A 147 14.87 -4.17 -0.26
CA VAL A 147 15.78 -5.33 -0.16
C VAL A 147 15.86 -5.81 1.29
N TRP A 148 15.96 -4.88 2.25
CA TRP A 148 16.03 -5.25 3.68
C TRP A 148 14.71 -5.77 4.22
N LYS A 149 13.58 -5.19 3.79
CA LYS A 149 12.24 -5.50 4.30
C LYS A 149 11.59 -6.69 3.57
N GLY A 150 11.99 -6.96 2.34
CA GLY A 150 11.40 -8.00 1.51
C GLY A 150 10.01 -7.65 0.99
N GLY A 151 9.78 -6.38 0.66
CA GLY A 151 8.51 -5.90 0.10
C GLY A 151 8.58 -4.47 -0.39
N GLY A 152 7.65 -4.06 -1.25
CA GLY A 152 7.57 -2.70 -1.77
C GLY A 152 6.69 -1.80 -0.88
N PHE A 153 7.17 -0.59 -0.61
CA PHE A 153 6.42 0.41 0.17
C PHE A 153 6.98 1.83 -0.03
N TRP A 154 6.39 2.84 0.61
CA TRP A 154 6.88 4.22 0.65
C TRP A 154 7.90 4.39 1.77
N TYR A 155 9.09 3.87 1.58
CA TYR A 155 10.14 3.86 2.62
C TYR A 155 10.82 5.21 2.80
N LYS A 156 11.22 5.48 4.06
CA LYS A 156 12.06 6.62 4.44
C LYS A 156 13.41 6.13 5.00
N ASP A 157 13.56 6.08 6.32
CA ASP A 157 14.68 5.39 7.01
C ASP A 157 14.10 4.14 7.68
N CYS A 158 13.86 3.26 7.06
CA CYS A 158 12.95 2.41 6.38
C CYS A 158 11.49 2.65 6.79
N ALA A 159 10.98 2.09 7.93
CA ALA A 159 9.55 2.09 8.17
C ALA A 159 9.15 2.13 9.65
N LEU A 160 8.13 2.94 9.97
CA LEU A 160 7.36 2.88 11.21
C LEU A 160 6.09 2.02 11.06
N CYS A 161 5.58 1.82 9.84
CA CYS A 161 4.62 0.77 9.53
C CYS A 161 5.06 0.04 8.27
N ASP A 162 4.83 -1.26 8.23
CA ASP A 162 5.17 -2.07 7.07
C ASP A 162 4.14 -3.20 6.94
N VAL A 163 3.25 -3.05 5.96
CA VAL A 163 2.13 -3.97 5.72
C VAL A 163 2.37 -4.88 4.52
N ASN A 164 3.41 -4.62 3.75
CA ASN A 164 3.80 -5.36 2.55
C ASN A 164 5.06 -6.21 2.77
N THR A 165 5.32 -6.64 3.97
CA THR A 165 6.51 -7.42 4.30
C THR A 165 6.15 -8.75 4.93
N LEU A 166 7.13 -9.65 4.98
CA LEU A 166 6.94 -10.94 5.63
C LEU A 166 6.95 -10.79 7.17
N ARG A 167 6.32 -11.75 7.83
CA ARG A 167 6.37 -11.84 9.29
C ARG A 167 7.80 -12.13 9.71
N GLY A 168 8.34 -11.30 10.57
CA GLY A 168 9.73 -11.38 10.98
C GLY A 168 9.94 -11.02 12.44
N THR A 169 11.21 -10.74 12.79
CA THR A 169 11.63 -10.33 14.13
C THR A 169 11.20 -8.89 14.42
N GLU A 170 11.35 -8.44 15.68
CA GLU A 170 10.98 -7.08 16.14
C GLU A 170 11.54 -5.92 15.29
N ARG A 171 12.60 -6.12 14.51
CA ARG A 171 13.22 -5.08 13.67
C ARG A 171 12.84 -5.14 12.21
N ASN A 172 12.43 -6.31 11.73
CA ASN A 172 12.08 -6.57 10.34
C ASN A 172 10.80 -7.38 10.31
N GLY A 173 9.66 -6.78 10.02
CA GLY A 173 8.49 -7.59 9.93
C GLY A 173 7.21 -6.81 9.74
N PHE A 174 6.19 -7.53 9.48
CA PHE A 174 4.82 -7.14 9.34
C PHE A 174 4.30 -6.53 10.63
N ARG A 175 4.28 -5.18 10.69
CA ARG A 175 4.09 -4.47 11.95
C ARG A 175 3.60 -3.02 11.78
N TRP A 176 3.10 -2.47 12.89
CA TRP A 176 2.75 -1.08 13.05
C TRP A 176 3.36 -0.50 14.32
N TYR A 177 3.89 0.72 14.26
CA TYR A 177 4.58 1.33 15.39
C TYR A 177 3.64 1.67 16.55
N LYS A 178 4.06 1.35 17.75
CA LYS A 178 3.68 1.95 19.05
C LYS A 178 4.91 1.97 19.96
N PRO A 179 4.93 2.75 21.05
CA PRO A 179 5.95 2.58 22.08
C PRO A 179 6.02 1.11 22.48
N ARG A 180 7.22 0.55 22.56
CA ARG A 180 7.47 -0.89 22.71
C ARG A 180 6.53 -1.60 23.69
N PRO A 181 6.11 -2.83 23.36
CA PRO A 181 6.38 -3.59 22.13
C PRO A 181 5.55 -3.10 20.95
N TRP A 182 6.07 -3.21 19.71
CA TRP A 182 5.33 -2.89 18.47
C TRP A 182 4.10 -3.79 18.31
N TYR A 183 3.09 -3.31 17.58
CA TYR A 183 2.04 -4.19 17.10
C TYR A 183 2.61 -5.15 16.07
N GLN A 184 2.71 -6.44 16.44
CA GLN A 184 3.03 -7.51 15.50
C GLN A 184 1.75 -7.90 14.77
N LEU A 185 1.75 -7.79 13.44
CA LEU A 185 0.54 -8.02 12.67
C LEU A 185 0.42 -9.48 12.23
N GLN A 186 -0.82 -9.97 12.26
CA GLN A 186 -1.27 -11.22 11.68
C GLN A 186 -1.81 -10.97 10.28
N THR A 187 -2.60 -9.91 10.12
CA THR A 187 -3.31 -9.55 8.89
C THR A 187 -3.37 -8.03 8.76
N SER A 188 -3.31 -7.52 7.54
CA SER A 188 -3.64 -6.12 7.23
C SER A 188 -4.54 -6.02 6.02
N ARG A 189 -5.32 -4.94 5.98
CA ARG A 189 -6.07 -4.50 4.81
C ARG A 189 -5.97 -3.00 4.68
N MET A 190 -5.88 -2.54 3.44
CA MET A 190 -6.02 -1.12 3.11
C MET A 190 -7.24 -0.93 2.22
N TRP A 191 -8.04 0.06 2.55
CA TRP A 191 -9.27 0.39 1.85
C TRP A 191 -9.28 1.85 1.40
N LEU A 192 -9.75 2.10 0.19
CA LEU A 192 -10.24 3.43 -0.18
C LEU A 192 -11.71 3.52 0.20
N THR A 193 -12.06 4.57 0.94
CA THR A 193 -13.44 4.92 1.28
C THR A 193 -13.75 6.32 0.81
N CYS A 194 -15.00 6.63 0.55
CA CYS A 194 -15.40 7.98 0.13
C CYS A 194 -15.25 8.98 1.28
N GLN A 195 -14.97 10.24 0.91
CA GLN A 195 -15.04 11.37 1.84
C GLN A 195 -16.47 11.82 2.03
#